data_4b93243455683dc2ad5deb22887d93c3
#
_entry.id   4b93243455683dc2ad5deb22887d93c3
#
_cell.length_a   1.000
_cell.length_b   1.000
_cell.length_c   1.000
_cell.angle_alpha   90.00
_cell.angle_beta   90.00
_cell.angle_gamma   90.00
#
_symmetry.space_group_name_H-M   'P 1'
#
loop_
_entity.id
_entity.type
_entity.pdbx_description
1 polymer ?
#
loop_
_entity_poly.entity_id
_entity_poly.type
_entity_poly.pdbx_seq_one_letter_code
_entity_poly.pdbx_strand_id
1 'polypeptide(L)'
;MTIAACIAAVSPFWLKNDGATDSLAAFEKQRTLPLPPDFKAFFRWSDSGRGKFSGIYLDRWKIEQFDLLGRDYQIDHYLGEAFVPFGSDGGPICFLLDYRTPAGPAIACVNFGDLDIDEVKVIAPSLTEFLAMAVRGELIDEDL
;
A
#
# COMPACT_ATOMS: atom_id res chain seq x y z
N MET A 1 5.98 -14.84 -8.94
CA MET A 1 7.06 -13.84 -8.77
C MET A 1 7.25 -13.58 -7.29
N THR A 2 8.48 -13.52 -6.81
CA THR A 2 8.79 -13.22 -5.41
C THR A 2 8.77 -11.71 -5.17
N ILE A 3 8.72 -11.30 -3.88
CA ILE A 3 8.83 -9.87 -3.56
C ILE A 3 10.19 -9.30 -4.00
N ALA A 4 11.27 -10.09 -3.86
CA ALA A 4 12.59 -9.66 -4.32
C ALA A 4 12.62 -9.41 -5.84
N ALA A 5 11.99 -10.27 -6.63
CA ALA A 5 11.85 -10.08 -8.07
C ALA A 5 10.99 -8.86 -8.41
N CYS A 6 9.92 -8.62 -7.65
CA CYS A 6 9.09 -7.42 -7.83
C CYS A 6 9.88 -6.14 -7.53
N ILE A 7 10.64 -6.13 -6.44
CA ILE A 7 11.51 -5.00 -6.09
C ILE A 7 12.52 -4.72 -7.21
N ALA A 8 13.15 -5.76 -7.73
CA ALA A 8 14.09 -5.63 -8.86
C ALA A 8 13.39 -5.05 -10.10
N ALA A 9 12.16 -5.48 -10.38
CA ALA A 9 11.40 -5.02 -11.54
C ALA A 9 10.95 -3.56 -11.41
N VAL A 10 10.58 -3.10 -10.21
CA VAL A 10 10.15 -1.70 -10.00
C VAL A 10 11.33 -0.75 -9.81
N SER A 11 12.48 -1.24 -9.38
CA SER A 11 13.65 -0.44 -9.04
C SER A 11 14.04 0.60 -10.11
N PRO A 12 14.06 0.28 -11.43
CA PRO A 12 14.40 1.26 -12.45
C PRO A 12 13.45 2.45 -12.54
N PHE A 13 12.22 2.29 -12.06
CA PHE A 13 11.15 3.28 -12.15
C PHE A 13 10.84 3.94 -10.81
N TRP A 14 11.54 3.52 -9.75
CA TRP A 14 11.23 3.91 -8.38
C TRP A 14 12.19 4.99 -7.88
N LEU A 15 11.64 6.10 -7.42
CA LEU A 15 12.41 7.13 -6.71
C LEU A 15 12.55 6.68 -5.26
N LYS A 16 13.66 6.00 -4.99
CA LYS A 16 13.94 5.33 -3.73
C LYS A 16 14.36 6.30 -2.63
N ASN A 17 13.91 6.02 -1.41
CA ASN A 17 14.39 6.64 -0.17
C ASN A 17 15.13 5.59 0.66
N ASP A 18 15.70 5.98 1.81
CA ASP A 18 16.32 5.04 2.73
C ASP A 18 15.30 4.06 3.28
N GLY A 19 15.74 2.84 3.57
CA GLY A 19 14.88 1.80 4.11
C GLY A 19 14.42 2.06 5.55
N ALA A 20 13.25 1.53 5.88
CA ALA A 20 12.74 1.57 7.26
C ALA A 20 13.56 0.63 8.14
N THR A 21 13.82 1.06 9.38
CA THR A 21 14.52 0.25 10.40
C THR A 21 13.55 -0.12 11.53
N ASP A 22 13.51 0.67 12.59
CA ASP A 22 12.71 0.36 13.79
C ASP A 22 11.23 0.74 13.64
N SER A 23 10.90 1.59 12.66
CA SER A 23 9.54 2.11 12.48
C SER A 23 8.51 1.02 12.11
N LEU A 24 8.92 -0.04 11.41
CA LEU A 24 8.03 -1.16 11.08
C LEU A 24 7.57 -1.89 12.34
N ALA A 25 8.51 -2.25 13.22
CA ALA A 25 8.19 -2.94 14.48
C ALA A 25 7.38 -2.03 15.40
N ALA A 26 7.71 -0.75 15.47
CA ALA A 26 6.95 0.23 16.24
C ALA A 26 5.51 0.35 15.78
N PHE A 27 5.28 0.38 14.47
CA PHE A 27 3.95 0.42 13.89
C PHE A 27 3.13 -0.84 14.24
N GLU A 28 3.71 -2.02 14.06
CA GLU A 28 3.04 -3.29 14.38
C GLU A 28 2.64 -3.35 15.86
N LYS A 29 3.52 -2.90 16.76
CA LYS A 29 3.26 -2.87 18.19
C LYS A 29 2.13 -1.91 18.54
N GLN A 30 2.14 -0.71 17.96
CA GLN A 30 1.16 0.34 18.24
C GLN A 30 -0.22 -0.02 17.73
N ARG A 31 -0.31 -0.56 16.51
CA ARG A 31 -1.58 -0.92 15.88
C ARG A 31 -2.08 -2.30 16.25
N THR A 32 -1.22 -3.14 16.85
CA THR A 32 -1.52 -4.56 17.12
C THR A 32 -1.94 -5.34 15.85
N LEU A 33 -1.46 -4.90 14.69
CA LEU A 33 -1.70 -5.54 13.40
C LEU A 33 -0.36 -6.02 12.83
N PRO A 34 -0.24 -7.32 12.48
CA PRO A 34 0.96 -7.81 11.84
C PRO A 34 1.03 -7.33 10.39
N LEU A 35 2.16 -6.76 9.99
CA LEU A 35 2.42 -6.44 8.60
C LEU A 35 2.92 -7.68 7.85
N PRO A 36 2.46 -7.91 6.61
CA PRO A 36 2.95 -9.05 5.83
C PRO A 36 4.46 -8.97 5.58
N PRO A 37 5.14 -10.12 5.50
CA PRO A 37 6.59 -10.15 5.23
C PRO A 37 7.00 -9.43 3.93
N ASP A 38 6.22 -9.56 2.86
CA ASP A 38 6.49 -8.89 1.59
C ASP A 38 6.37 -7.37 1.71
N PHE A 39 5.38 -6.89 2.45
CA PHE A 39 5.19 -5.47 2.74
C PHE A 39 6.39 -4.93 3.53
N LYS A 40 6.82 -5.65 4.56
CA LYS A 40 8.00 -5.27 5.34
C LYS A 40 9.27 -5.25 4.49
N ALA A 41 9.46 -6.23 3.61
CA ALA A 41 10.62 -6.29 2.72
C ALA A 41 10.68 -5.06 1.80
N PHE A 42 9.56 -4.64 1.25
CA PHE A 42 9.49 -3.45 0.40
C PHE A 42 9.88 -2.20 1.19
N PHE A 43 9.36 -2.04 2.41
CA PHE A 43 9.67 -0.88 3.27
C PHE A 43 11.11 -0.88 3.77
N ARG A 44 11.71 -2.03 4.03
CA ARG A 44 13.13 -2.13 4.39
C ARG A 44 14.03 -1.71 3.24
N TRP A 45 13.60 -1.95 2.01
CA TRP A 45 14.31 -1.49 0.83
C TRP A 45 14.13 0.02 0.63
N SER A 46 12.94 0.53 0.80
CA SER A 46 12.63 1.97 0.64
C SER A 46 11.45 2.36 1.52
N ASP A 47 11.65 3.26 2.48
CA ASP A 47 10.62 3.66 3.48
C ASP A 47 9.68 4.75 2.96
N SER A 48 9.62 4.97 1.78
CA SER A 48 8.67 5.78 1.01
C SER A 48 9.13 5.69 -0.42
N GLY A 49 8.51 6.39 -1.28
CA GLY A 49 8.96 6.47 -2.64
C GLY A 49 7.81 6.55 -3.60
N ARG A 50 8.14 6.75 -4.86
CA ARG A 50 7.13 6.88 -5.91
C ARG A 50 7.69 6.38 -7.22
N GLY A 51 6.80 5.90 -8.07
CA GLY A 51 7.17 5.47 -9.39
C GLY A 51 5.97 5.13 -10.23
N LYS A 52 6.17 5.20 -11.55
CA LYS A 52 5.18 4.72 -12.50
C LYS A 52 5.75 3.52 -13.22
N PHE A 53 5.07 2.39 -13.09
CA PHE A 53 5.46 1.16 -13.76
C PHE A 53 4.25 0.63 -14.53
N SER A 54 4.38 0.61 -15.84
CA SER A 54 3.29 0.31 -16.74
C SER A 54 2.15 1.32 -16.59
N GLY A 55 0.93 0.90 -16.22
CA GLY A 55 -0.24 1.75 -16.11
C GLY A 55 -0.57 2.25 -14.70
N ILE A 56 0.29 1.97 -13.71
CA ILE A 56 0.03 2.35 -12.32
C ILE A 56 1.12 3.31 -11.83
N TYR A 57 0.69 4.42 -11.24
CA TYR A 57 1.53 5.28 -10.42
C TYR A 57 1.31 4.94 -8.96
N LEU A 58 2.39 4.73 -8.21
CA LEU A 58 2.34 4.50 -6.77
C LEU A 58 3.18 5.54 -6.05
N ASP A 59 2.54 6.32 -5.20
CA ASP A 59 3.18 7.21 -4.23
C ASP A 59 2.96 6.59 -2.85
N ARG A 60 3.99 5.90 -2.33
CA ARG A 60 3.90 5.19 -1.07
C ARG A 60 4.47 6.06 0.05
N TRP A 61 3.70 6.17 1.14
CA TRP A 61 4.04 7.02 2.28
C TRP A 61 5.05 6.35 3.20
N LYS A 62 5.76 7.16 3.99
CA LYS A 62 6.59 6.65 5.09
C LYS A 62 5.70 5.97 6.12
N ILE A 63 6.20 4.87 6.72
CA ILE A 63 5.44 4.13 7.73
C ILE A 63 5.05 5.03 8.92
N GLU A 64 5.93 5.96 9.30
CA GLU A 64 5.68 6.92 10.39
C GLU A 64 4.52 7.88 10.09
N GLN A 65 4.15 8.04 8.82
CA GLN A 65 3.08 8.94 8.39
C GLN A 65 1.72 8.25 8.24
N PHE A 66 1.66 6.93 8.35
CA PHE A 66 0.42 6.19 8.09
C PHE A 66 -0.73 6.65 8.99
N ASP A 67 -0.48 6.75 10.31
CA ASP A 67 -1.52 7.16 11.27
C ASP A 67 -1.92 8.62 11.08
N LEU A 68 -0.94 9.50 10.86
CA LEU A 68 -1.19 10.92 10.64
C LEU A 68 -2.03 11.15 9.37
N LEU A 69 -1.60 10.56 8.26
CA LEU A 69 -2.31 10.72 6.98
C LEU A 69 -3.67 10.01 7.01
N GLY A 70 -3.78 8.87 7.69
CA GLY A 70 -5.05 8.20 7.89
C GLY A 70 -6.06 9.09 8.62
N ARG A 71 -5.60 9.85 9.63
CA ARG A 71 -6.44 10.82 10.33
C ARG A 71 -6.75 12.05 9.49
N ASP A 72 -5.75 12.60 8.80
CA ASP A 72 -5.92 13.78 7.96
C ASP A 72 -6.92 13.55 6.83
N TYR A 73 -6.91 12.36 6.24
CA TYR A 73 -7.88 11.95 5.21
C TYR A 73 -9.13 11.31 5.79
N GLN A 74 -9.24 11.17 7.11
CA GLN A 74 -10.37 10.59 7.82
C GLN A 74 -10.67 9.13 7.44
N ILE A 75 -9.64 8.37 7.10
CA ILE A 75 -9.76 6.96 6.68
C ILE A 75 -10.35 6.11 7.81
N ASP A 76 -9.78 6.20 9.02
CA ASP A 76 -10.26 5.42 10.18
C ASP A 76 -11.68 5.84 10.58
N HIS A 77 -12.02 7.12 10.42
CA HIS A 77 -13.35 7.62 10.75
C HIS A 77 -14.43 7.00 9.86
N TYR A 78 -14.20 6.91 8.56
CA TYR A 78 -15.20 6.44 7.61
C TYR A 78 -15.12 4.94 7.33
N LEU A 79 -13.94 4.35 7.32
CA LEU A 79 -13.73 2.96 6.94
C LEU A 79 -13.50 2.02 8.12
N GLY A 80 -13.02 2.55 9.28
CA GLY A 80 -12.73 1.76 10.46
C GLY A 80 -11.29 1.24 10.49
N GLU A 81 -10.94 0.53 11.57
CA GLU A 81 -9.58 0.13 11.89
C GLU A 81 -9.07 -1.08 11.11
N ALA A 82 -9.95 -1.76 10.36
CA ALA A 82 -9.55 -2.90 9.53
C ALA A 82 -8.77 -2.50 8.28
N PHE A 83 -8.60 -1.20 8.03
CA PHE A 83 -7.92 -0.68 6.86
C PHE A 83 -6.70 0.16 7.27
N VAL A 84 -5.56 -0.10 6.63
CA VAL A 84 -4.33 0.68 6.83
C VAL A 84 -3.97 1.35 5.52
N PRO A 85 -4.13 2.69 5.41
CA PRO A 85 -3.73 3.40 4.20
C PRO A 85 -2.22 3.48 4.11
N PHE A 86 -1.65 3.23 2.93
CA PHE A 86 -0.19 3.23 2.76
C PHE A 86 0.31 4.06 1.57
N GLY A 87 -0.57 4.60 0.78
CA GLY A 87 -0.16 5.40 -0.37
C GLY A 87 -1.32 5.84 -1.24
N SER A 88 -0.98 6.44 -2.39
CA SER A 88 -1.95 6.91 -3.37
C SER A 88 -1.45 6.69 -4.79
N ASP A 89 -2.33 6.91 -5.76
CA ASP A 89 -1.95 6.90 -7.18
C ASP A 89 -1.45 8.27 -7.67
N GLY A 90 -1.17 9.18 -6.74
CA GLY A 90 -0.80 10.57 -7.06
C GLY A 90 -2.01 11.46 -7.34
N GLY A 91 -3.21 10.91 -7.31
CA GLY A 91 -4.48 11.59 -7.55
C GLY A 91 -5.53 11.17 -6.52
N PRO A 92 -6.76 10.83 -6.96
CA PRO A 92 -7.87 10.60 -6.03
C PRO A 92 -7.88 9.27 -5.33
N ILE A 93 -7.03 8.31 -5.71
CA ILE A 93 -7.10 6.94 -5.21
C ILE A 93 -6.14 6.73 -4.04
N CYS A 94 -6.67 6.17 -2.94
CA CYS A 94 -5.91 5.72 -1.78
C CYS A 94 -5.73 4.21 -1.83
N PHE A 95 -4.52 3.72 -1.63
CA PHE A 95 -4.23 2.30 -1.49
C PHE A 95 -4.24 1.90 -0.01
N LEU A 96 -4.85 0.75 0.26
CA LEU A 96 -5.12 0.25 1.61
C LEU A 96 -4.62 -1.18 1.77
N LEU A 97 -4.13 -1.50 2.97
CA LEU A 97 -4.11 -2.89 3.44
C LEU A 97 -5.48 -3.18 4.03
N ASP A 98 -6.13 -4.23 3.56
CA ASP A 98 -7.48 -4.62 3.95
C ASP A 98 -7.42 -5.88 4.83
N TYR A 99 -7.66 -5.69 6.12
CA TYR A 99 -7.59 -6.75 7.13
C TYR A 99 -8.96 -7.39 7.44
N ARG A 100 -9.97 -7.21 6.59
CA ARG A 100 -11.32 -7.73 6.87
C ARG A 100 -11.42 -9.24 6.83
N THR A 101 -10.46 -9.92 6.20
CA THR A 101 -10.47 -11.39 6.13
C THR A 101 -9.36 -12.00 6.98
N PRO A 102 -9.57 -13.21 7.55
CA PRO A 102 -8.56 -13.86 8.37
C PRO A 102 -7.36 -14.41 7.59
N ALA A 103 -7.44 -14.46 6.26
CA ALA A 103 -6.35 -14.94 5.40
C ALA A 103 -5.15 -13.98 5.34
N GLY A 104 -5.22 -12.84 6.02
CA GLY A 104 -4.21 -11.79 5.96
C GLY A 104 -4.66 -10.61 5.09
N PRO A 105 -3.93 -9.49 5.10
CA PRO A 105 -4.38 -8.32 4.39
C PRO A 105 -4.24 -8.47 2.88
N ALA A 106 -5.30 -8.10 2.18
CA ALA A 106 -5.29 -7.87 0.74
C ALA A 106 -4.90 -6.42 0.44
N ILE A 107 -4.61 -6.13 -0.82
CA ILE A 107 -4.46 -4.76 -1.30
C ILE A 107 -5.81 -4.29 -1.84
N ALA A 108 -6.26 -3.16 -1.35
CA ALA A 108 -7.51 -2.54 -1.78
C ALA A 108 -7.28 -1.07 -2.14
N CYS A 109 -8.26 -0.47 -2.76
CA CYS A 109 -8.25 0.95 -3.06
C CYS A 109 -9.62 1.57 -2.81
N VAL A 110 -9.62 2.89 -2.61
CA VAL A 110 -10.83 3.69 -2.43
C VAL A 110 -10.53 5.11 -2.90
N ASN A 111 -11.55 5.80 -3.41
CA ASN A 111 -11.41 7.21 -3.75
C ASN A 111 -11.47 8.05 -2.47
N PHE A 112 -10.50 8.97 -2.28
CA PHE A 112 -10.49 9.87 -1.13
C PHE A 112 -11.76 10.73 -1.01
N GLY A 113 -12.43 10.99 -2.11
CA GLY A 113 -13.68 11.75 -2.16
C GLY A 113 -14.93 10.93 -1.91
N ASP A 114 -14.80 9.61 -1.75
CA ASP A 114 -15.92 8.69 -1.55
C ASP A 114 -15.52 7.58 -0.56
N LEU A 115 -15.29 7.99 0.68
CA LEU A 115 -14.83 7.10 1.75
C LEU A 115 -16.02 6.33 2.34
N ASP A 116 -16.50 5.38 1.57
CA ASP A 116 -17.57 4.46 1.93
C ASP A 116 -17.03 3.03 1.85
N ILE A 117 -17.30 2.24 2.89
CA ILE A 117 -16.81 0.86 2.95
C ILE A 117 -17.33 0.02 1.77
N ASP A 118 -18.50 0.34 1.24
CA ASP A 118 -19.07 -0.34 0.07
C ASP A 118 -18.34 0.03 -1.23
N GLU A 119 -17.59 1.11 -1.24
CA GLU A 119 -16.80 1.56 -2.39
C GLU A 119 -15.35 1.05 -2.33
N VAL A 120 -14.93 0.41 -1.24
CA VAL A 120 -13.60 -0.20 -1.15
C VAL A 120 -13.52 -1.39 -2.09
N LYS A 121 -12.51 -1.37 -2.95
CA LYS A 121 -12.33 -2.39 -3.99
C LYS A 121 -11.04 -3.16 -3.72
N VAL A 122 -11.14 -4.47 -3.54
CA VAL A 122 -9.96 -5.34 -3.44
C VAL A 122 -9.38 -5.52 -4.84
N ILE A 123 -8.10 -5.22 -5.02
CA ILE A 123 -7.43 -5.24 -6.32
C ILE A 123 -6.36 -6.31 -6.44
N ALA A 124 -5.84 -6.82 -5.32
CA ALA A 124 -4.86 -7.90 -5.33
C ALA A 124 -4.85 -8.62 -3.97
N PRO A 125 -4.50 -9.92 -3.93
CA PRO A 125 -4.49 -10.67 -2.67
C PRO A 125 -3.27 -10.33 -1.77
N SER A 126 -2.23 -9.72 -2.32
CA SER A 126 -1.00 -9.37 -1.59
C SER A 126 -0.27 -8.22 -2.28
N LEU A 127 0.69 -7.62 -1.57
CA LEU A 127 1.56 -6.60 -2.19
C LEU A 127 2.37 -7.19 -3.33
N THR A 128 2.89 -8.42 -3.17
CA THR A 128 3.64 -9.10 -4.22
C THR A 128 2.81 -9.21 -5.50
N GLU A 129 1.57 -9.69 -5.41
CA GLU A 129 0.69 -9.81 -6.57
C GLU A 129 0.32 -8.43 -7.15
N PHE A 130 0.06 -7.45 -6.29
CA PHE A 130 -0.22 -6.08 -6.75
C PHE A 130 0.93 -5.54 -7.61
N LEU A 131 2.16 -5.63 -7.11
CA LEU A 131 3.34 -5.16 -7.85
C LEU A 131 3.56 -5.96 -9.13
N ALA A 132 3.41 -7.28 -9.07
CA ALA A 132 3.57 -8.15 -10.24
C ALA A 132 2.56 -7.80 -11.34
N MET A 133 1.29 -7.65 -10.99
CA MET A 133 0.23 -7.28 -11.93
C MET A 133 0.46 -5.89 -12.53
N ALA A 134 0.88 -4.94 -11.70
CA ALA A 134 1.16 -3.58 -12.15
C ALA A 134 2.34 -3.55 -13.14
N VAL A 135 3.42 -4.25 -12.82
CA VAL A 135 4.61 -4.33 -13.68
C VAL A 135 4.29 -4.97 -15.02
N ARG A 136 3.46 -6.01 -15.03
CA ARG A 136 3.05 -6.71 -16.25
C ARG A 136 1.99 -5.96 -17.07
N GLY A 137 1.46 -4.86 -16.55
CA GLY A 137 0.38 -4.11 -17.20
C GLY A 137 -0.97 -4.79 -17.11
N GLU A 138 -1.13 -5.76 -16.23
CA GLU A 138 -2.40 -6.46 -15.98
C GLU A 138 -3.33 -5.68 -15.06
N LEU A 139 -2.79 -4.71 -14.33
CA LEU A 139 -3.52 -3.77 -13.47
C LEU A 139 -3.15 -2.36 -13.91
N ILE A 140 -4.15 -1.59 -14.30
CA ILE A 140 -4.00 -0.23 -14.80
C ILE A 140 -4.90 0.74 -14.04
N ASP A 141 -4.72 2.05 -14.23
CA ASP A 141 -5.48 3.10 -13.52
C ASP A 141 -6.99 2.93 -13.65
N GLU A 142 -7.47 2.47 -14.79
CA GLU A 142 -8.90 2.25 -15.03
C GLU A 142 -9.51 1.12 -14.18
N ASP A 143 -8.67 0.29 -13.58
CA ASP A 143 -9.11 -0.78 -12.68
C ASP A 143 -9.31 -0.33 -11.23
N LEU A 144 -8.89 0.90 -10.90
CA LEU A 144 -8.90 1.45 -9.54
C LEU A 144 -10.22 2.14 -9.16
#